data_6014a27ade323b1b0a577ae2d8d3f428
#
_entry.id   6014a27ade323b1b0a577ae2d8d3f428
#
_cell.length_a   1.000
_cell.length_b   1.000
_cell.length_c   1.000
_cell.angle_alpha   90.00
_cell.angle_beta   90.00
_cell.angle_gamma   90.00
#
_symmetry.space_group_name_H-M   'P 1'
#
loop_
_entity.id
_entity.type
_entity.pdbx_description
1 polymer ?
#
loop_
_entity_poly.entity_id
_entity_poly.type
_entity_poly.pdbx_seq_one_letter_code
_entity_poly.pdbx_strand_id
1 'polypeptide(L)'
;MRIVAELHHPECMITIFSMNQKFIIKLEKGIYEQTYKLSEMDLVDGVDGVFKILDEEFMKTAAERFSKMRSDFNSAFIRYENQ
;
A
#
# COMPACT_ATOMS: atom_id res chain seq x y z
N MET A 1 -1.40 7.35 -16.67
CA MET A 1 -1.76 6.69 -15.42
C MET A 1 -3.23 6.92 -15.12
N ARG A 2 -3.95 5.86 -14.79
CA ARG A 2 -5.38 5.93 -14.57
C ARG A 2 -5.75 5.23 -13.26
N ILE A 3 -6.63 5.88 -12.47
CA ILE A 3 -7.14 5.26 -11.25
C ILE A 3 -8.19 4.22 -11.66
N VAL A 4 -7.98 2.98 -11.23
CA VAL A 4 -8.87 1.85 -11.53
C VAL A 4 -9.87 1.64 -10.40
N ALA A 5 -9.42 1.84 -9.15
CA ALA A 5 -10.26 1.64 -7.98
C ALA A 5 -9.71 2.39 -6.78
N GLU A 6 -10.61 2.80 -5.90
CA GLU A 6 -10.28 3.37 -4.59
C GLU A 6 -11.09 2.60 -3.56
N LEU A 7 -10.42 2.12 -2.52
CA LEU A 7 -11.04 1.33 -1.46
C LEU A 7 -10.73 1.93 -0.11
N HIS A 8 -11.76 2.00 0.74
CA HIS A 8 -11.60 2.48 2.10
C HIS A 8 -11.53 1.27 3.03
N HIS A 9 -10.33 0.97 3.53
CA HIS A 9 -10.13 -0.08 4.51
C HIS A 9 -9.98 0.58 5.88
N PRO A 10 -10.44 -0.07 6.96
CA PRO A 10 -10.26 0.51 8.31
C PRO A 10 -8.81 0.88 8.65
N GLU A 11 -7.85 0.17 8.05
CA GLU A 11 -6.44 0.39 8.37
C GLU A 11 -5.76 1.42 7.47
N CYS A 12 -6.26 1.64 6.26
CA CYS A 12 -5.61 2.56 5.31
C CYS A 12 -6.50 2.83 4.10
N MET A 13 -6.13 3.84 3.35
CA MET A 13 -6.75 4.14 2.06
C MET A 13 -6.00 3.37 0.98
N ILE A 14 -6.73 2.71 0.09
CA ILE A 14 -6.15 1.90 -0.98
C ILE A 14 -6.51 2.52 -2.32
N THR A 15 -5.50 2.80 -3.15
CA THR A 15 -5.71 3.27 -4.51
C THR A 15 -5.00 2.31 -5.46
N ILE A 16 -5.70 1.91 -6.51
CA ILE A 16 -5.16 1.03 -7.54
C ILE A 16 -5.10 1.80 -8.84
N PHE A 17 -3.90 1.92 -9.40
CA PHE A 17 -3.68 2.59 -10.69
C PHE A 17 -3.32 1.57 -11.76
N SER A 18 -3.60 1.93 -13.00
CA SER A 18 -3.13 1.18 -14.16
C SER A 18 -2.26 2.09 -15.01
N MET A 19 -1.07 1.61 -15.39
CA MET A 19 -0.14 2.36 -16.23
C MET A 19 0.82 1.40 -16.92
N ASN A 20 0.91 1.50 -18.25
CA ASN A 20 1.86 0.71 -19.04
C ASN A 20 1.77 -0.79 -18.74
N GLN A 21 0.54 -1.33 -18.71
CA GLN A 21 0.29 -2.76 -18.48
C GLN A 21 0.73 -3.23 -17.10
N LYS A 22 0.77 -2.31 -16.15
CA LYS A 22 1.08 -2.61 -14.75
C LYS A 22 -0.02 -2.09 -13.86
N PHE A 23 -0.25 -2.80 -12.76
CA PHE A 23 -1.05 -2.27 -11.66
C PHE A 23 -0.13 -1.73 -10.58
N ILE A 24 -0.47 -0.56 -10.07
CA ILE A 24 0.24 0.05 -8.96
C ILE A 24 -0.74 0.14 -7.80
N ILE A 25 -0.41 -0.52 -6.70
CA ILE A 25 -1.26 -0.58 -5.51
C ILE A 25 -0.63 0.31 -4.46
N LYS A 26 -1.35 1.36 -4.06
CA LYS A 26 -0.86 2.31 -3.08
C LYS A 26 -1.71 2.24 -1.82
N LEU A 27 -1.08 1.95 -0.69
CA LEU A 27 -1.71 1.97 0.62
C LEU A 27 -1.21 3.20 1.37
N GLU A 28 -2.13 4.03 1.86
CA GLU A 28 -1.77 5.27 2.55
C GLU A 28 -2.39 5.33 3.92
N LYS A 29 -1.59 5.72 4.91
CA LYS A 29 -2.05 5.94 6.28
C LYS A 29 -1.27 7.12 6.86
N GLY A 30 -1.94 8.27 7.00
CA GLY A 30 -1.27 9.49 7.44
C GLY A 30 -0.19 9.90 6.47
N ILE A 31 1.03 10.05 6.96
CA ILE A 31 2.17 10.44 6.11
C ILE A 31 2.90 9.23 5.54
N TYR A 32 2.45 8.01 5.87
CA TYR A 32 3.13 6.79 5.46
C TYR A 32 2.43 6.16 4.27
N GLU A 33 3.21 5.50 3.44
CA GLU A 33 2.74 4.95 2.18
C GLU A 33 3.47 3.66 1.88
N GLN A 34 2.74 2.66 1.41
CA GLN A 34 3.31 1.42 0.90
C GLN A 34 2.83 1.26 -0.54
N THR A 35 3.76 1.04 -1.47
CA THR A 35 3.43 0.94 -2.89
C THR A 35 3.95 -0.39 -3.44
N TYR A 36 3.08 -1.09 -4.16
CA TYR A 36 3.39 -2.36 -4.79
C TYR A 36 3.06 -2.28 -6.27
N LYS A 37 3.92 -2.84 -7.10
CA LYS A 37 3.73 -2.85 -8.55
C LYS A 37 3.76 -4.29 -9.05
N LEU A 38 2.84 -4.61 -9.96
CA LEU A 38 2.85 -5.92 -10.59
C LEU A 38 2.39 -5.80 -12.03
N SER A 39 2.84 -6.75 -12.87
CA SER A 39 2.43 -6.78 -14.26
C SER A 39 1.01 -7.33 -14.39
N GLU A 40 0.21 -6.73 -15.27
CA GLU A 40 -1.11 -7.28 -15.59
C GLU A 40 -1.02 -8.71 -16.09
N MET A 41 0.09 -9.07 -16.70
CA MET A 41 0.29 -10.42 -17.24
C MET A 41 0.43 -11.50 -16.16
N ASP A 42 0.73 -11.08 -14.94
CA ASP A 42 0.84 -12.03 -13.81
C ASP A 42 -0.53 -12.40 -13.24
N LEU A 43 -1.59 -11.76 -13.71
CA LEU A 43 -2.94 -11.99 -13.23
C LEU A 43 -3.81 -12.54 -14.35
N VAL A 44 -4.62 -13.55 -14.04
CA VAL A 44 -5.53 -14.15 -15.03
C VAL A 44 -6.88 -13.43 -15.08
N ASP A 45 -7.22 -12.67 -14.06
CA ASP A 45 -8.52 -12.01 -13.92
C ASP A 45 -8.41 -10.49 -13.73
N GLY A 46 -7.31 -9.90 -14.17
CA GLY A 46 -7.16 -8.44 -14.20
C GLY A 46 -7.25 -7.82 -12.80
N VAL A 47 -8.02 -6.73 -12.69
CA VAL A 47 -8.14 -6.00 -11.43
C VAL A 47 -8.78 -6.84 -10.32
N ASP A 48 -9.62 -7.82 -10.68
CA ASP A 48 -10.20 -8.72 -9.67
C ASP A 48 -9.11 -9.52 -8.97
N GLY A 49 -8.03 -9.84 -9.68
CA GLY A 49 -6.86 -10.50 -9.08
C GLY A 49 -6.19 -9.62 -8.05
N VAL A 50 -6.13 -8.31 -8.29
CA VAL A 50 -5.58 -7.37 -7.33
C VAL A 50 -6.42 -7.39 -6.04
N PHE A 51 -7.76 -7.38 -6.18
CA PHE A 51 -8.63 -7.44 -5.00
C PHE A 51 -8.43 -8.71 -4.20
N LYS A 52 -8.16 -9.83 -4.87
CA LYS A 52 -7.90 -11.11 -4.19
C LYS A 52 -6.56 -11.10 -3.45
N ILE A 53 -5.56 -10.41 -4.01
CA ILE A 53 -4.26 -10.25 -3.34
C ILE A 53 -4.42 -9.44 -2.07
N LEU A 54 -5.26 -8.41 -2.09
CA LEU A 54 -5.51 -7.55 -0.93
C LEU A 54 -6.49 -8.22 0.04
N ASP A 55 -6.14 -9.42 0.49
CA ASP A 55 -6.96 -10.16 1.44
C ASP A 55 -6.69 -9.69 2.88
N GLU A 56 -7.47 -10.23 3.82
CA GLU A 56 -7.36 -9.82 5.22
C GLU A 56 -5.99 -10.11 5.82
N GLU A 57 -5.36 -11.21 5.41
CA GLU A 57 -4.04 -11.55 5.90
C GLU A 57 -3.01 -10.51 5.45
N PHE A 58 -3.05 -10.14 4.17
CA PHE A 58 -2.15 -9.11 3.64
C PHE A 58 -2.39 -7.76 4.31
N MET A 59 -3.66 -7.39 4.50
CA MET A 59 -3.99 -6.12 5.12
C MET A 59 -3.55 -6.07 6.58
N LYS A 60 -3.63 -7.19 7.29
CA LYS A 60 -3.13 -7.27 8.66
C LYS A 60 -1.63 -7.02 8.72
N THR A 61 -0.86 -7.66 7.85
CA THR A 61 0.59 -7.45 7.83
C THR A 61 0.95 -6.05 7.36
N ALA A 62 0.19 -5.48 6.45
CA ALA A 62 0.40 -4.09 6.01
C ALA A 62 0.16 -3.12 7.18
N ALA A 63 -0.85 -3.36 8.00
CA ALA A 63 -1.13 -2.53 9.18
C ALA A 63 0.02 -2.61 10.18
N GLU A 64 0.56 -3.81 10.41
CA GLU A 64 1.72 -3.98 11.28
C GLU A 64 2.94 -3.25 10.72
N ARG A 65 3.10 -3.26 9.40
CA ARG A 65 4.21 -2.56 8.74
C ARG A 65 4.08 -1.05 8.89
N PHE A 66 2.87 -0.49 8.79
CA PHE A 66 2.65 0.93 9.03
C PHE A 66 3.02 1.31 10.46
N SER A 67 2.67 0.48 11.43
CA SER A 67 3.03 0.72 12.82
C SER A 67 4.54 0.76 13.01
N LYS A 68 5.25 -0.14 12.35
CA LYS A 68 6.71 -0.19 12.42
C LYS A 68 7.33 1.01 11.71
N MET A 69 6.79 1.42 10.58
CA MET A 69 7.24 2.62 9.86
C MET A 69 7.15 3.85 10.76
N ARG A 70 6.03 4.00 11.45
CA ARG A 70 5.83 5.11 12.38
C ARG A 70 6.84 5.08 13.51
N SER A 71 7.03 3.92 14.13
CA SER A 71 7.98 3.77 15.23
C SER A 71 9.39 4.08 14.80
N ASP A 72 9.81 3.55 13.67
CA ASP A 72 11.16 3.75 13.14
C ASP A 72 11.41 5.22 12.79
N PHE A 73 10.44 5.84 12.14
CA PHE A 73 10.59 7.24 11.72
C PHE A 73 10.59 8.18 12.91
N ASN A 74 9.71 7.95 13.88
CA ASN A 74 9.66 8.75 15.09
C ASN A 74 10.98 8.65 15.87
N SER A 75 11.54 7.45 15.99
CA SER A 75 12.80 7.26 16.66
C SER A 75 13.93 8.02 15.96
N ALA A 76 13.95 7.97 14.64
CA ALA A 76 14.95 8.69 13.86
C ALA A 76 14.80 10.20 14.02
N PHE A 77 13.57 10.69 14.04
CA PHE A 77 13.30 12.11 14.20
C PHE A 77 13.74 12.61 15.58
N ILE A 78 13.49 11.81 16.61
CA ILE A 78 13.93 12.14 17.98
C ILE A 78 15.46 12.23 18.04
N ARG A 79 16.16 11.30 17.38
CA ARG A 79 17.63 11.36 17.33
C ARG A 79 18.12 12.64 16.65
N TYR A 80 17.43 13.05 15.59
CA TYR A 80 17.75 14.29 14.89
C TYR A 80 17.56 15.51 15.80
N GLU A 81 16.45 15.54 16.54
CA GLU A 81 16.16 16.67 17.44
C GLU A 81 17.14 16.81 18.61
N ASN A 82 17.79 15.71 18.97
CA ASN A 82 18.71 15.67 20.11
C ASN A 82 20.18 15.85 19.73
N GLN A 83 20.44 16.24 18.50
CA GLN A 83 21.80 16.53 18.04
C GLN A 83 22.27 17.91 18.52
#